data_074d202b59c9a5975d5c6be0f2cd2a9b
#
_entry.id   074d202b59c9a5975d5c6be0f2cd2a9b
#
_cell.length_a   1.000
_cell.length_b   1.000
_cell.length_c   1.000
_cell.angle_alpha   90.00
_cell.angle_beta   90.00
_cell.angle_gamma   90.00
#
_symmetry.space_group_name_H-M   'P 1'
#
loop_
_entity.id
_entity.type
_entity.pdbx_description
1 polymer ?
#
loop_
_entity_poly.entity_id
_entity_poly.type
_entity_poly.pdbx_seq_one_letter_code
_entity_poly.pdbx_strand_id
1 'polypeptide(L)'
;MRRRGLLLSALSGSACAQGPGGPLAVPFSIAALPGPIRPLGALQINTQALGFGGLSALHLDEGLLLTAISDTGRWFRAQLLLRGEIPAGLGPATTGMLRDGSGETLSRGRPTDAEALARRPDGTWLVGFERWHRIRAYRSLDAPGAFFEAPPGLANAPSNGGLEALAMLADGRLLAITEFLNDPADASLRQGWIGGPGTWRPIRYRPAAGFAVTDAAGLPDGGALVLERRFALMEGGFSARLVRVSAAALRGPDPIAGEPLLNLPPDGPAENWEGVTVLRRGAALWIGLISDDNENAFQRSLFMLYAWAG
;
A
#
# COMPACT_ATOMS: atom_id res chain seq x y z
N MET A 1 -18.77 47.85 -49.08
CA MET A 1 -18.66 47.67 -47.58
C MET A 1 -19.00 46.22 -47.23
N ARG A 2 -18.00 45.38 -46.93
CA ARG A 2 -18.20 43.98 -46.54
C ARG A 2 -17.91 43.88 -45.07
N ARG A 3 -18.91 43.53 -44.24
CA ARG A 3 -18.78 43.28 -42.80
C ARG A 3 -18.21 41.85 -42.63
N ARG A 4 -17.06 41.73 -41.99
CA ARG A 4 -16.49 40.46 -41.49
C ARG A 4 -17.12 40.15 -40.13
N GLY A 5 -17.86 39.06 -40.05
CA GLY A 5 -18.34 38.54 -38.76
C GLY A 5 -17.21 37.72 -38.13
N LEU A 6 -16.88 38.07 -36.87
CA LEU A 6 -15.98 37.30 -35.97
C LEU A 6 -16.81 36.16 -35.35
N LEU A 7 -16.46 34.92 -35.63
CA LEU A 7 -16.94 33.74 -34.93
C LEU A 7 -16.11 33.58 -33.67
N LEU A 8 -16.68 33.84 -32.50
CA LEU A 8 -16.14 33.43 -31.22
C LEU A 8 -16.49 31.95 -31.01
N SER A 9 -15.47 31.07 -31.06
CA SER A 9 -15.59 29.67 -30.61
C SER A 9 -15.57 29.64 -29.10
N ALA A 10 -16.71 29.37 -28.47
CA ALA A 10 -16.79 29.07 -27.05
C ALA A 10 -16.24 27.68 -26.80
N LEU A 11 -15.07 27.59 -26.15
CA LEU A 11 -14.56 26.35 -25.56
C LEU A 11 -15.42 26.03 -24.33
N SER A 12 -16.38 25.12 -24.53
CA SER A 12 -17.12 24.51 -23.43
C SER A 12 -16.21 23.52 -22.68
N GLY A 13 -15.59 24.02 -21.61
CA GLY A 13 -14.95 23.16 -20.62
C GLY A 13 -16.01 22.32 -19.92
N SER A 14 -15.98 21.00 -20.11
CA SER A 14 -16.79 20.07 -19.31
C SER A 14 -16.33 20.16 -17.86
N ALA A 15 -17.10 20.89 -17.04
CA ALA A 15 -16.98 20.81 -15.59
C ALA A 15 -17.48 19.42 -15.17
N CYS A 16 -16.57 18.53 -14.76
CA CYS A 16 -16.96 17.32 -14.05
C CYS A 16 -17.79 17.74 -12.82
N ALA A 17 -19.00 17.22 -12.73
CA ALA A 17 -19.86 17.40 -11.57
C ALA A 17 -19.14 16.87 -10.33
N GLN A 18 -18.71 17.78 -9.44
CA GLN A 18 -18.15 17.43 -8.14
C GLN A 18 -19.34 17.00 -7.24
N GLY A 19 -19.25 15.78 -6.69
CA GLY A 19 -20.19 15.32 -5.68
C GLY A 19 -20.10 16.19 -4.39
N PRO A 20 -21.04 16.05 -3.48
CA PRO A 20 -21.02 16.78 -2.20
C PRO A 20 -19.79 16.34 -1.38
N GLY A 21 -18.74 17.18 -1.32
CA GLY A 21 -17.51 16.92 -0.56
C GLY A 21 -16.22 17.39 -1.22
N GLY A 22 -16.26 17.96 -2.44
CA GLY A 22 -15.07 18.39 -3.17
C GLY A 22 -14.34 17.25 -3.90
N PRO A 23 -13.13 17.51 -4.47
CA PRO A 23 -12.35 16.51 -5.18
C PRO A 23 -11.88 15.39 -4.23
N LEU A 24 -11.80 14.15 -4.76
CA LEU A 24 -11.35 12.97 -4.00
C LEU A 24 -9.90 13.09 -3.55
N ALA A 25 -9.07 13.76 -4.32
CA ALA A 25 -7.68 14.06 -3.94
C ALA A 25 -7.21 15.36 -4.57
N VAL A 26 -6.29 16.02 -3.89
CA VAL A 26 -5.66 17.27 -4.35
C VAL A 26 -4.13 17.09 -4.34
N PRO A 27 -3.39 17.76 -5.25
CA PRO A 27 -1.94 17.75 -5.23
C PRO A 27 -1.38 18.23 -3.89
N PHE A 28 -0.38 17.52 -3.39
CA PHE A 28 0.37 17.83 -2.17
C PHE A 28 1.84 18.08 -2.55
N SER A 29 2.42 19.15 -2.03
CA SER A 29 3.80 19.55 -2.36
C SER A 29 4.80 18.68 -1.60
N ILE A 30 5.76 18.12 -2.32
CA ILE A 30 6.91 17.39 -1.77
C ILE A 30 8.21 18.00 -2.29
N ALA A 31 9.27 17.89 -1.48
CA ALA A 31 10.58 18.37 -1.87
C ALA A 31 11.20 17.49 -2.98
N ALA A 32 12.06 18.08 -3.80
CA ALA A 32 12.92 17.31 -4.70
C ALA A 32 13.98 16.55 -3.89
N LEU A 33 14.30 15.33 -4.32
CA LEU A 33 15.29 14.48 -3.68
C LEU A 33 16.53 14.34 -4.57
N PRO A 34 17.74 14.37 -4.01
CA PRO A 34 18.94 13.91 -4.71
C PRO A 34 18.97 12.36 -4.71
N GLY A 35 19.46 11.77 -5.79
CA GLY A 35 19.70 10.32 -5.83
C GLY A 35 18.93 9.58 -6.91
N PRO A 36 18.96 8.23 -6.89
CA PRO A 36 18.37 7.38 -7.93
C PRO A 36 16.84 7.33 -7.90
N ILE A 37 16.23 7.80 -6.81
CA ILE A 37 14.78 7.88 -6.66
C ILE A 37 14.33 9.33 -6.82
N ARG A 38 13.44 9.55 -7.76
CA ARG A 38 12.90 10.88 -8.06
C ARG A 38 11.43 10.94 -7.64
N PRO A 39 11.03 11.87 -6.76
CA PRO A 39 9.61 12.07 -6.49
C PRO A 39 8.91 12.60 -7.74
N LEU A 40 7.80 11.95 -8.11
CA LEU A 40 6.92 12.40 -9.18
C LEU A 40 5.87 13.37 -8.66
N GLY A 41 5.44 13.21 -7.42
CA GLY A 41 4.46 14.06 -6.76
C GLY A 41 3.67 13.31 -5.69
N ALA A 42 2.80 14.03 -5.03
CA ALA A 42 1.90 13.47 -4.01
C ALA A 42 0.48 14.02 -4.15
N LEU A 43 -0.47 13.27 -3.60
CA LEU A 43 -1.86 13.66 -3.47
C LEU A 43 -2.26 13.53 -2.00
N GLN A 44 -3.00 14.50 -1.49
CA GLN A 44 -3.75 14.35 -0.26
C GLN A 44 -5.14 13.80 -0.60
N ILE A 45 -5.45 12.62 -0.07
CA ILE A 45 -6.75 11.95 -0.26
C ILE A 45 -7.77 12.57 0.69
N ASN A 46 -8.93 12.89 0.18
CA ASN A 46 -10.05 13.42 0.95
C ASN A 46 -10.88 12.24 1.51
N THR A 47 -10.55 11.80 2.72
CA THR A 47 -11.25 10.69 3.39
C THR A 47 -12.70 11.01 3.72
N GLN A 48 -13.06 12.29 3.87
CA GLN A 48 -14.47 12.71 4.02
C GLN A 48 -15.27 12.48 2.72
N ALA A 49 -14.68 12.83 1.56
CA ALA A 49 -15.31 12.56 0.26
C ALA A 49 -15.34 11.06 -0.06
N LEU A 50 -14.37 10.30 0.42
CA LEU A 50 -14.31 8.84 0.32
C LEU A 50 -15.32 8.16 1.25
N GLY A 51 -15.59 8.77 2.43
CA GLY A 51 -16.50 8.26 3.47
C GLY A 51 -15.84 7.31 4.47
N PHE A 52 -14.49 7.19 4.46
CA PHE A 52 -13.69 6.44 5.42
C PHE A 52 -12.20 6.81 5.30
N GLY A 53 -11.45 6.61 6.38
CA GLY A 53 -10.00 6.67 6.50
C GLY A 53 -9.41 5.30 6.81
N GLY A 54 -8.30 5.24 7.56
CA GLY A 54 -7.68 3.98 7.99
C GLY A 54 -7.07 3.20 6.83
N LEU A 55 -6.37 3.86 5.88
CA LEU A 55 -5.85 3.21 4.68
C LEU A 55 -4.59 2.40 5.00
N SER A 56 -4.67 1.07 4.95
CA SER A 56 -3.61 0.14 5.37
C SER A 56 -2.75 -0.36 4.21
N ALA A 57 -3.33 -0.68 3.05
CA ALA A 57 -2.58 -1.21 1.92
C ALA A 57 -3.10 -0.73 0.57
N LEU A 58 -2.24 -0.79 -0.47
CA LEU A 58 -2.59 -0.32 -1.81
C LEU A 58 -2.03 -1.20 -2.91
N HIS A 59 -2.63 -1.06 -4.08
CA HIS A 59 -2.13 -1.60 -5.35
C HIS A 59 -2.39 -0.60 -6.47
N LEU A 60 -1.36 -0.29 -7.27
CA LEU A 60 -1.48 0.49 -8.49
C LEU A 60 -1.19 -0.41 -9.69
N ASP A 61 -2.15 -0.57 -10.59
CA ASP A 61 -1.98 -1.41 -11.77
C ASP A 61 -1.42 -0.64 -12.98
N GLU A 62 -1.10 -1.37 -14.06
CA GLU A 62 -0.55 -0.79 -15.30
C GLU A 62 -1.49 0.23 -15.97
N GLY A 63 -2.80 0.10 -15.75
CA GLY A 63 -3.81 1.06 -16.17
C GLY A 63 -3.90 2.28 -15.29
N LEU A 64 -3.06 2.39 -14.25
CA LEU A 64 -3.09 3.44 -13.23
C LEU A 64 -4.39 3.43 -12.39
N LEU A 65 -5.03 2.28 -12.25
CA LEU A 65 -6.13 2.11 -11.31
C LEU A 65 -5.55 1.87 -9.91
N LEU A 66 -5.70 2.86 -9.05
CA LEU A 66 -5.35 2.77 -7.64
C LEU A 66 -6.46 2.01 -6.91
N THR A 67 -6.09 0.96 -6.21
CA THR A 67 -6.95 0.19 -5.30
C THR A 67 -6.33 0.27 -3.92
N ALA A 68 -7.12 0.59 -2.90
CA ALA A 68 -6.66 0.55 -1.51
C ALA A 68 -7.73 -0.08 -0.60
N ILE A 69 -7.27 -0.66 0.49
CA ILE A 69 -8.11 -1.19 1.58
C ILE A 69 -7.87 -0.41 2.86
N SER A 70 -8.79 -0.53 3.79
CA SER A 70 -8.67 0.06 5.13
C SER A 70 -8.84 -1.00 6.22
N ASP A 71 -8.33 -0.72 7.40
CA ASP A 71 -8.47 -1.48 8.65
C ASP A 71 -9.91 -1.77 9.05
N THR A 72 -10.85 -0.96 8.56
CA THR A 72 -12.30 -1.19 8.74
C THR A 72 -12.91 -2.14 7.72
N GLY A 73 -12.09 -2.80 6.88
CA GLY A 73 -12.54 -3.74 5.85
C GLY A 73 -13.20 -3.06 4.65
N ARG A 74 -13.04 -1.74 4.49
CA ARG A 74 -13.50 -1.00 3.32
C ARG A 74 -12.43 -1.00 2.24
N TRP A 75 -12.84 -0.73 1.01
CA TRP A 75 -11.94 -0.56 -0.11
C TRP A 75 -12.44 0.55 -1.04
N PHE A 76 -11.48 1.16 -1.76
CA PHE A 76 -11.83 2.00 -2.90
C PHE A 76 -10.96 1.68 -4.11
N ARG A 77 -11.47 2.08 -5.29
CA ARG A 77 -10.75 2.13 -6.56
C ARG A 77 -10.98 3.46 -7.22
N ALA A 78 -9.92 4.09 -7.68
CA ALA A 78 -10.00 5.32 -8.43
C ALA A 78 -8.89 5.40 -9.48
N GLN A 79 -9.18 5.98 -10.63
CA GLN A 79 -8.18 6.24 -11.66
C GLN A 79 -7.21 7.29 -11.16
N LEU A 80 -5.91 7.00 -11.12
CA LEU A 80 -4.88 8.01 -10.89
C LEU A 80 -4.79 8.90 -12.14
N LEU A 81 -5.03 10.19 -11.95
CA LEU A 81 -4.95 11.21 -12.99
C LEU A 81 -3.58 11.85 -12.97
N LEU A 82 -2.95 11.93 -14.15
CA LEU A 82 -1.60 12.47 -14.30
C LEU A 82 -1.59 13.71 -15.20
N ARG A 83 -0.66 14.62 -14.93
CA ARG A 83 -0.20 15.67 -15.85
C ARG A 83 1.25 15.34 -16.24
N GLY A 84 1.45 14.72 -17.40
CA GLY A 84 2.70 14.03 -17.71
C GLY A 84 2.90 12.84 -16.78
N GLU A 85 3.94 12.84 -15.96
CA GLU A 85 4.19 11.82 -14.93
C GLU A 85 3.73 12.26 -13.52
N ILE A 86 3.28 13.50 -13.36
CA ILE A 86 2.96 14.10 -12.05
C ILE A 86 1.53 13.75 -11.66
N PRO A 87 1.28 13.16 -10.47
CA PRO A 87 -0.05 12.99 -9.92
C PRO A 87 -0.81 14.32 -9.84
N ALA A 88 -1.99 14.36 -10.47
CA ALA A 88 -2.81 15.56 -10.55
C ALA A 88 -4.15 15.43 -9.79
N GLY A 89 -4.56 14.22 -9.44
CA GLY A 89 -5.78 13.92 -8.73
C GLY A 89 -6.19 12.46 -8.86
N LEU A 90 -7.33 12.14 -8.30
CA LEU A 90 -8.01 10.86 -8.48
C LEU A 90 -9.35 11.09 -9.20
N GLY A 91 -9.70 10.20 -10.11
CA GLY A 91 -11.01 10.13 -10.72
C GLY A 91 -12.10 9.73 -9.71
N PRO A 92 -13.37 9.64 -10.15
CA PRO A 92 -14.44 9.16 -9.29
C PRO A 92 -14.12 7.81 -8.69
N ALA A 93 -14.32 7.65 -7.37
CA ALA A 93 -14.08 6.39 -6.68
C ALA A 93 -15.28 5.44 -6.82
N THR A 94 -14.94 4.14 -6.97
CA THR A 94 -15.82 3.05 -6.61
C THR A 94 -15.41 2.56 -5.24
N THR A 95 -16.35 2.45 -4.31
CA THR A 95 -16.10 2.01 -2.94
C THR A 95 -16.93 0.79 -2.58
N GLY A 96 -16.49 0.02 -1.62
CA GLY A 96 -17.24 -1.12 -1.11
C GLY A 96 -16.71 -1.62 0.23
N MET A 97 -17.26 -2.76 0.65
CA MET A 97 -16.89 -3.45 1.87
C MET A 97 -16.49 -4.88 1.54
N LEU A 98 -15.42 -5.36 2.15
CA LEU A 98 -15.02 -6.76 2.05
C LEU A 98 -16.12 -7.66 2.62
N ARG A 99 -16.21 -8.87 2.07
CA ARG A 99 -17.24 -9.85 2.45
C ARG A 99 -16.60 -11.09 3.04
N ASP A 100 -17.35 -11.76 3.89
CA ASP A 100 -16.98 -13.07 4.39
C ASP A 100 -17.21 -14.19 3.36
N GLY A 101 -16.97 -15.45 3.75
CA GLY A 101 -17.16 -16.62 2.87
C GLY A 101 -18.61 -16.91 2.50
N SER A 102 -19.59 -16.38 3.22
CA SER A 102 -21.02 -16.50 2.91
C SER A 102 -21.50 -15.39 1.96
N GLY A 103 -20.70 -14.36 1.76
CA GLY A 103 -21.04 -13.18 0.96
C GLY A 103 -21.66 -12.03 1.77
N GLU A 104 -21.76 -12.19 3.09
CA GLU A 104 -22.17 -11.09 3.95
C GLU A 104 -21.03 -10.07 4.13
N THR A 105 -21.36 -8.79 4.26
CA THR A 105 -20.36 -7.75 4.55
C THR A 105 -19.75 -8.01 5.92
N LEU A 106 -18.42 -7.79 6.03
CA LEU A 106 -17.73 -7.93 7.30
C LEU A 106 -18.33 -6.96 8.32
N SER A 107 -18.70 -7.48 9.49
CA SER A 107 -19.19 -6.66 10.60
C SER A 107 -18.03 -5.94 11.28
N ARG A 108 -18.28 -4.76 11.85
CA ARG A 108 -17.26 -3.98 12.58
C ARG A 108 -16.57 -4.81 13.66
N GLY A 109 -15.28 -4.55 13.87
CA GLY A 109 -14.44 -5.17 14.89
C GLY A 109 -13.47 -6.20 14.34
N ARG A 110 -13.09 -7.21 15.13
CA ARG A 110 -12.06 -8.21 14.78
C ARG A 110 -12.10 -8.81 13.37
N PRO A 111 -13.28 -9.03 12.73
CA PRO A 111 -13.30 -9.57 11.38
C PRO A 111 -12.86 -8.61 10.29
N THR A 112 -12.89 -7.29 10.50
CA THR A 112 -12.68 -6.27 9.46
C THR A 112 -11.24 -5.82 9.30
N ASP A 113 -10.40 -6.03 10.28
CA ASP A 113 -9.03 -5.53 10.42
C ASP A 113 -8.13 -6.00 9.28
N ALA A 114 -8.25 -5.35 8.12
CA ALA A 114 -7.59 -5.71 6.87
C ALA A 114 -6.34 -4.85 6.69
N GLU A 115 -5.15 -5.48 6.75
CA GLU A 115 -3.86 -4.78 6.82
C GLU A 115 -2.97 -5.03 5.60
N ALA A 116 -3.09 -6.17 4.94
CA ALA A 116 -2.21 -6.51 3.82
C ALA A 116 -3.01 -6.79 2.54
N LEU A 117 -2.47 -6.35 1.39
CA LEU A 117 -3.10 -6.53 0.08
C LEU A 117 -2.10 -7.00 -0.97
N ALA A 118 -2.34 -8.16 -1.57
CA ALA A 118 -1.58 -8.61 -2.73
C ALA A 118 -2.51 -8.95 -3.90
N ARG A 119 -2.02 -8.80 -5.12
CA ARG A 119 -2.74 -9.21 -6.34
C ARG A 119 -1.96 -10.30 -7.05
N ARG A 120 -2.62 -11.43 -7.28
CA ARG A 120 -2.05 -12.55 -8.04
C ARG A 120 -2.11 -12.29 -9.56
N PRO A 121 -1.24 -12.95 -10.35
CA PRO A 121 -1.27 -12.82 -11.81
C PRO A 121 -2.60 -13.18 -12.47
N ASP A 122 -3.38 -14.06 -11.85
CA ASP A 122 -4.73 -14.42 -12.29
C ASP A 122 -5.81 -13.37 -11.95
N GLY A 123 -5.40 -12.25 -11.35
CA GLY A 123 -6.29 -11.16 -10.95
C GLY A 123 -6.93 -11.33 -9.56
N THR A 124 -6.74 -12.48 -8.90
CA THR A 124 -7.25 -12.71 -7.54
C THR A 124 -6.56 -11.79 -6.54
N TRP A 125 -7.34 -11.16 -5.68
CA TRP A 125 -6.85 -10.39 -4.54
C TRP A 125 -6.65 -11.30 -3.34
N LEU A 126 -5.55 -11.12 -2.64
CA LEU A 126 -5.30 -11.69 -1.33
C LEU A 126 -5.31 -10.56 -0.31
N VAL A 127 -6.09 -10.72 0.75
CA VAL A 127 -6.19 -9.77 1.85
C VAL A 127 -5.77 -10.48 3.13
N GLY A 128 -4.76 -9.92 3.81
CA GLY A 128 -4.34 -10.30 5.15
C GLY A 128 -5.17 -9.55 6.19
N PHE A 129 -5.53 -10.22 7.27
CA PHE A 129 -6.32 -9.66 8.37
C PHE A 129 -5.62 -9.86 9.71
N GLU A 130 -5.67 -8.85 10.54
CA GLU A 130 -5.25 -8.86 11.93
C GLU A 130 -6.33 -9.36 12.89
N ARG A 131 -6.04 -9.35 14.20
CA ARG A 131 -6.89 -9.76 15.35
C ARG A 131 -7.50 -11.14 15.23
N TRP A 132 -8.01 -11.47 14.08
CA TRP A 132 -8.38 -12.81 13.65
C TRP A 132 -7.52 -13.17 12.43
N HIS A 133 -6.26 -13.51 12.72
CA HIS A 133 -5.20 -13.71 11.74
C HIS A 133 -5.57 -14.74 10.69
N ARG A 134 -5.71 -14.28 9.45
CA ARG A 134 -6.08 -15.10 8.30
C ARG A 134 -5.73 -14.40 6.98
N ILE A 135 -5.71 -15.16 5.91
CA ILE A 135 -5.71 -14.63 4.56
C ILE A 135 -7.02 -15.05 3.88
N ARG A 136 -7.61 -14.16 3.10
CA ARG A 136 -8.77 -14.45 2.26
C ARG A 136 -8.44 -14.13 0.81
N ALA A 137 -8.98 -14.94 -0.11
CA ALA A 137 -8.87 -14.74 -1.55
C ALA A 137 -10.19 -14.20 -2.12
N TYR A 138 -10.10 -13.13 -2.91
CA TYR A 138 -11.25 -12.46 -3.53
C TYR A 138 -11.06 -12.41 -5.04
N ARG A 139 -12.04 -12.87 -5.83
CA ARG A 139 -12.03 -12.69 -7.30
C ARG A 139 -12.17 -11.22 -7.69
N SER A 140 -12.96 -10.49 -6.91
CA SER A 140 -13.08 -9.04 -6.89
C SER A 140 -13.34 -8.64 -5.44
N LEU A 141 -12.99 -7.43 -5.01
CA LEU A 141 -13.07 -7.04 -3.58
C LEU A 141 -14.51 -6.97 -3.04
N ASP A 142 -15.52 -7.00 -3.90
CA ASP A 142 -16.95 -7.10 -3.55
C ASP A 142 -17.49 -8.54 -3.59
N ALA A 143 -16.69 -9.51 -4.03
CA ALA A 143 -17.06 -10.93 -4.03
C ALA A 143 -16.93 -11.55 -2.63
N PRO A 144 -17.53 -12.74 -2.38
CA PRO A 144 -17.28 -13.51 -1.16
C PRO A 144 -15.79 -13.85 -0.99
N GLY A 145 -15.29 -13.71 0.25
CA GLY A 145 -13.91 -14.02 0.62
C GLY A 145 -13.69 -15.53 0.78
N ALA A 146 -13.06 -16.17 -0.19
CA ALA A 146 -12.74 -17.59 -0.11
C ALA A 146 -11.61 -17.87 0.90
N PHE A 147 -11.58 -19.09 1.42
CA PHE A 147 -10.46 -19.55 2.23
C PHE A 147 -9.16 -19.52 1.42
N PHE A 148 -8.10 -19.03 2.05
CA PHE A 148 -6.73 -19.13 1.57
C PHE A 148 -5.86 -19.60 2.74
N GLU A 149 -5.05 -20.63 2.54
CA GLU A 149 -4.18 -21.16 3.58
C GLU A 149 -3.18 -20.11 4.03
N ALA A 150 -3.28 -19.70 5.29
CA ALA A 150 -2.33 -18.79 5.90
C ALA A 150 -1.03 -19.51 6.28
N PRO A 151 0.10 -18.80 6.44
CA PRO A 151 1.35 -19.39 6.89
C PRO A 151 1.21 -20.10 8.23
N PRO A 152 1.87 -21.26 8.43
CA PRO A 152 1.86 -21.97 9.70
C PRO A 152 2.38 -21.10 10.85
N GLY A 153 1.65 -21.07 11.95
CA GLY A 153 2.03 -20.29 13.14
C GLY A 153 1.62 -18.82 13.12
N LEU A 154 1.05 -18.30 12.03
CA LEU A 154 0.54 -16.92 11.97
C LEU A 154 -0.49 -16.65 13.10
N ALA A 155 -1.30 -17.64 13.46
CA ALA A 155 -2.26 -17.52 14.55
C ALA A 155 -1.64 -17.21 15.93
N ASN A 156 -0.33 -17.37 16.10
CA ASN A 156 0.40 -17.05 17.33
C ASN A 156 0.81 -15.56 17.38
N ALA A 157 0.57 -14.78 16.34
CA ALA A 157 0.87 -13.35 16.34
C ALA A 157 0.06 -12.62 17.43
N PRO A 158 0.62 -11.55 18.01
CA PRO A 158 -0.14 -10.68 18.90
C PRO A 158 -1.40 -10.16 18.20
N SER A 159 -2.42 -9.84 18.97
CA SER A 159 -3.69 -9.35 18.46
C SER A 159 -3.55 -8.13 17.54
N ASN A 160 -2.63 -7.20 17.89
CA ASN A 160 -2.19 -6.10 17.04
C ASN A 160 -0.70 -6.31 16.74
N GLY A 161 -0.36 -6.79 15.58
CA GLY A 161 1.01 -7.12 15.16
C GLY A 161 1.07 -8.41 14.36
N GLY A 162 0.02 -8.68 13.60
CA GLY A 162 -0.13 -9.82 12.72
C GLY A 162 0.53 -9.65 11.37
N LEU A 163 -0.16 -10.07 10.33
CA LEU A 163 0.32 -10.03 8.96
C LEU A 163 0.11 -8.64 8.37
N GLU A 164 1.17 -7.82 8.38
CA GLU A 164 1.15 -6.50 7.77
C GLU A 164 1.62 -6.53 6.30
N ALA A 165 2.69 -7.27 6.01
CA ALA A 165 3.23 -7.33 4.67
C ALA A 165 2.82 -8.63 3.95
N LEU A 166 2.22 -8.47 2.77
CA LEU A 166 1.88 -9.58 1.88
C LEU A 166 2.17 -9.20 0.43
N ALA A 167 3.26 -9.72 -0.15
CA ALA A 167 3.69 -9.38 -1.49
C ALA A 167 3.76 -10.59 -2.42
N MET A 168 3.33 -10.44 -3.67
CA MET A 168 3.60 -11.39 -4.74
C MET A 168 5.02 -11.17 -5.28
N LEU A 169 5.87 -12.18 -5.19
CA LEU A 169 7.21 -12.16 -5.78
C LEU A 169 7.16 -12.50 -7.29
N ALA A 170 8.21 -12.10 -8.01
CA ALA A 170 8.29 -12.32 -9.46
C ALA A 170 8.27 -13.81 -9.88
N ASP A 171 8.63 -14.72 -8.98
CA ASP A 171 8.60 -16.17 -9.21
C ASP A 171 7.26 -16.84 -8.84
N GLY A 172 6.27 -16.04 -8.46
CA GLY A 172 4.92 -16.50 -8.11
C GLY A 172 4.74 -16.93 -6.66
N ARG A 173 5.81 -16.90 -5.82
CA ARG A 173 5.70 -17.10 -4.38
C ARG A 173 5.18 -15.83 -3.70
N LEU A 174 4.65 -15.98 -2.51
CA LEU A 174 4.31 -14.88 -1.62
C LEU A 174 5.45 -14.65 -0.62
N LEU A 175 5.72 -13.39 -0.32
CA LEU A 175 6.44 -12.94 0.86
C LEU A 175 5.40 -12.45 1.87
N ALA A 176 5.44 -12.98 3.08
CA ALA A 176 4.55 -12.61 4.18
C ALA A 176 5.41 -12.28 5.40
N ILE A 177 5.24 -11.11 6.01
CA ILE A 177 6.00 -10.69 7.21
C ILE A 177 5.02 -10.11 8.23
N THR A 178 5.23 -10.46 9.50
CA THR A 178 4.43 -9.93 10.60
C THR A 178 5.05 -8.66 11.20
N GLU A 179 4.21 -7.81 11.80
CA GLU A 179 4.66 -6.62 12.51
C GLU A 179 5.38 -6.98 13.81
N PHE A 180 4.75 -7.78 14.69
CA PHE A 180 5.24 -8.05 16.05
C PHE A 180 5.26 -9.53 16.47
N LEU A 181 5.12 -10.49 15.55
CA LEU A 181 5.46 -11.88 15.89
C LEU A 181 6.99 -12.03 15.88
N ASN A 182 7.57 -11.85 17.04
CA ASN A 182 9.01 -11.88 17.21
C ASN A 182 9.57 -13.31 17.20
N ASP A 183 10.82 -13.47 16.77
CA ASP A 183 11.55 -14.72 16.96
C ASP A 183 11.80 -14.94 18.46
N PRO A 184 11.53 -16.13 19.01
CA PRO A 184 11.70 -16.39 20.43
C PRO A 184 13.15 -16.27 20.92
N ALA A 185 14.14 -16.45 20.06
CA ALA A 185 15.56 -16.37 20.40
C ALA A 185 16.14 -14.96 20.20
N ASP A 186 15.53 -14.13 19.35
CA ASP A 186 15.98 -12.76 19.08
C ASP A 186 14.77 -11.86 18.79
N ALA A 187 14.31 -11.12 19.79
CA ALA A 187 13.16 -10.23 19.69
C ALA A 187 13.33 -9.07 18.69
N SER A 188 14.53 -8.83 18.17
CA SER A 188 14.76 -7.89 17.08
C SER A 188 14.35 -8.41 15.71
N LEU A 189 14.06 -9.71 15.59
CA LEU A 189 13.64 -10.37 14.36
C LEU A 189 12.11 -10.54 14.32
N ARG A 190 11.56 -10.43 13.12
CA ARG A 190 10.14 -10.67 12.84
C ARG A 190 9.97 -12.00 12.12
N GLN A 191 9.01 -12.77 12.56
CA GLN A 191 8.61 -13.98 11.86
C GLN A 191 7.97 -13.60 10.52
N GLY A 192 8.41 -14.27 9.47
CA GLY A 192 7.83 -14.18 8.14
C GLY A 192 7.87 -15.52 7.43
N TRP A 193 7.38 -15.55 6.20
CA TRP A 193 7.35 -16.76 5.36
C TRP A 193 7.50 -16.39 3.89
N ILE A 194 8.07 -17.32 3.13
CA ILE A 194 8.10 -17.27 1.66
C ILE A 194 7.51 -18.57 1.12
N GLY A 195 6.58 -18.45 0.17
CA GLY A 195 5.95 -19.64 -0.43
C GLY A 195 4.50 -19.38 -0.84
N GLY A 196 3.62 -20.23 -0.35
CA GLY A 196 2.17 -20.21 -0.60
C GLY A 196 1.54 -21.45 0.00
N PRO A 197 0.24 -21.69 -0.25
CA PRO A 197 -0.46 -22.86 0.24
C PRO A 197 0.33 -24.16 0.05
N GLY A 198 0.50 -24.94 1.12
CA GLY A 198 1.27 -26.19 1.14
C GLY A 198 2.79 -26.05 1.00
N THR A 199 3.33 -24.85 0.81
CA THR A 199 4.78 -24.64 0.52
C THR A 199 5.42 -23.52 1.34
N TRP A 200 4.75 -23.05 2.39
CA TRP A 200 5.27 -21.99 3.24
C TRP A 200 6.56 -22.40 3.94
N ARG A 201 7.64 -21.63 3.68
CA ARG A 201 8.94 -21.75 4.37
C ARG A 201 9.09 -20.58 5.32
N PRO A 202 9.28 -20.80 6.63
CA PRO A 202 9.52 -19.72 7.58
C PRO A 202 10.83 -18.98 7.25
N ILE A 203 10.84 -17.69 7.53
CA ILE A 203 11.98 -16.79 7.46
C ILE A 203 12.00 -15.89 8.69
N ARG A 204 13.13 -15.29 8.97
CA ARG A 204 13.29 -14.25 9.97
C ARG A 204 13.72 -12.95 9.28
N TYR A 205 12.94 -11.92 9.44
CA TYR A 205 13.25 -10.60 8.90
C TYR A 205 13.80 -9.69 9.99
N ARG A 206 14.86 -8.93 9.69
CA ARG A 206 15.46 -7.95 10.60
C ARG A 206 15.09 -6.53 10.15
N PRO A 207 14.07 -5.90 10.75
CA PRO A 207 13.82 -4.48 10.52
C PRO A 207 14.92 -3.63 11.18
N ALA A 208 14.98 -2.35 10.86
CA ALA A 208 15.82 -1.42 11.60
C ALA A 208 15.41 -1.35 13.08
N ALA A 209 16.37 -1.01 13.95
CA ALA A 209 16.10 -0.92 15.38
C ALA A 209 14.98 0.07 15.68
N GLY A 210 13.95 -0.40 16.36
CA GLY A 210 12.77 0.38 16.73
C GLY A 210 11.73 0.54 15.60
N PHE A 211 11.96 -0.05 14.42
CA PHE A 211 11.00 -0.07 13.32
C PHE A 211 10.18 -1.37 13.30
N ALA A 212 8.98 -1.26 12.80
CA ALA A 212 8.07 -2.36 12.50
C ALA A 212 7.80 -2.42 10.99
N VAL A 213 7.51 -3.61 10.48
CA VAL A 213 7.10 -3.80 9.07
C VAL A 213 5.64 -3.42 8.94
N THR A 214 5.28 -2.63 7.91
CA THR A 214 3.89 -2.26 7.62
C THR A 214 3.41 -2.75 6.25
N ASP A 215 4.29 -2.93 5.25
CA ASP A 215 3.90 -3.55 3.98
C ASP A 215 5.12 -4.02 3.19
N ALA A 216 4.89 -4.74 2.10
CA ALA A 216 5.90 -5.09 1.11
C ALA A 216 5.34 -5.15 -0.31
N ALA A 217 6.22 -4.92 -1.30
CA ALA A 217 5.91 -5.09 -2.71
C ALA A 217 7.03 -5.86 -3.44
N GLY A 218 6.65 -6.84 -4.26
CA GLY A 218 7.61 -7.59 -5.06
C GLY A 218 8.24 -6.74 -6.16
N LEU A 219 9.53 -6.99 -6.43
CA LEU A 219 10.28 -6.37 -7.50
C LEU A 219 10.40 -7.31 -8.71
N PRO A 220 10.47 -6.79 -9.95
CA PRO A 220 10.62 -7.61 -11.16
C PRO A 220 11.94 -8.40 -11.21
N ASP A 221 12.97 -7.98 -10.48
CA ASP A 221 14.26 -8.69 -10.37
C ASP A 221 14.20 -9.89 -9.39
N GLY A 222 13.04 -10.15 -8.79
CA GLY A 222 12.82 -11.21 -7.82
C GLY A 222 13.11 -10.80 -6.38
N GLY A 223 13.52 -9.56 -6.14
CA GLY A 223 13.60 -8.96 -4.81
C GLY A 223 12.26 -8.43 -4.31
N ALA A 224 12.30 -7.65 -3.25
CA ALA A 224 11.14 -6.95 -2.69
C ALA A 224 11.52 -5.58 -2.12
N LEU A 225 10.56 -4.67 -2.07
CA LEU A 225 10.58 -3.52 -1.19
C LEU A 225 9.82 -3.89 0.07
N VAL A 226 10.35 -3.49 1.22
CA VAL A 226 9.68 -3.60 2.52
C VAL A 226 9.56 -2.21 3.10
N LEU A 227 8.35 -1.85 3.50
CA LEU A 227 8.08 -0.60 4.20
C LEU A 227 8.18 -0.86 5.70
N GLU A 228 8.99 -0.05 6.37
CA GLU A 228 9.19 -0.09 7.81
C GLU A 228 8.80 1.26 8.41
N ARG A 229 8.10 1.25 9.53
CA ARG A 229 7.62 2.43 10.23
C ARG A 229 8.03 2.40 11.69
N ARG A 230 8.24 3.60 12.26
CA ARG A 230 8.48 3.82 13.68
C ARG A 230 7.67 5.02 14.16
N PHE A 231 7.11 4.94 15.36
CA PHE A 231 6.54 6.08 16.06
C PHE A 231 7.37 6.40 17.30
N ALA A 232 7.83 7.65 17.40
CA ALA A 232 8.62 8.14 18.53
C ALA A 232 8.23 9.59 18.85
N LEU A 233 7.34 9.79 19.80
CA LEU A 233 6.77 11.10 20.13
C LEU A 233 7.84 12.18 20.39
N MET A 234 8.90 11.82 21.11
CA MET A 234 9.99 12.74 21.44
C MET A 234 10.94 13.04 20.28
N GLU A 235 10.83 12.31 19.17
CA GLU A 235 11.67 12.46 17.96
C GLU A 235 10.89 13.02 16.78
N GLY A 236 9.71 13.61 17.01
CA GLY A 236 8.91 14.24 15.97
C GLY A 236 7.78 13.37 15.41
N GLY A 237 7.45 12.24 16.06
CA GLY A 237 6.30 11.40 15.71
C GLY A 237 6.67 10.23 14.79
N PHE A 238 6.02 10.14 13.62
CA PHE A 238 6.26 9.05 12.68
C PHE A 238 7.54 9.24 11.87
N SER A 239 8.21 8.13 11.63
CA SER A 239 9.25 7.98 10.61
C SER A 239 9.08 6.64 9.91
N ALA A 240 9.39 6.59 8.62
CA ALA A 240 9.34 5.36 7.84
C ALA A 240 10.59 5.19 6.98
N ARG A 241 10.82 3.97 6.55
CA ARG A 241 11.89 3.59 5.65
C ARG A 241 11.36 2.67 4.58
N LEU A 242 11.75 2.91 3.35
CA LEU A 242 11.59 1.93 2.29
C LEU A 242 12.92 1.19 2.11
N VAL A 243 12.88 -0.11 2.24
CA VAL A 243 14.06 -0.99 2.27
C VAL A 243 14.02 -1.93 1.07
N ARG A 244 15.12 -2.02 0.30
CA ARG A 244 15.27 -3.00 -0.77
C ARG A 244 15.86 -4.29 -0.24
N VAL A 245 15.13 -5.39 -0.38
CA VAL A 245 15.60 -6.75 -0.12
C VAL A 245 15.90 -7.41 -1.45
N SER A 246 17.14 -7.81 -1.69
CA SER A 246 17.55 -8.44 -2.94
C SER A 246 16.95 -9.84 -3.13
N ALA A 247 16.79 -10.27 -4.38
CA ALA A 247 16.41 -11.65 -4.68
C ALA A 247 17.37 -12.70 -4.08
N ALA A 248 18.65 -12.37 -3.96
CA ALA A 248 19.64 -13.23 -3.32
C ALA A 248 19.36 -13.35 -1.81
N ALA A 249 19.05 -12.25 -1.13
CA ALA A 249 18.70 -12.26 0.29
C ALA A 249 17.43 -13.08 0.56
N LEU A 250 16.41 -12.97 -0.28
CA LEU A 250 15.16 -13.76 -0.14
C LEU A 250 15.37 -15.28 -0.34
N ARG A 251 16.42 -15.67 -1.04
CA ARG A 251 16.84 -17.10 -1.21
C ARG A 251 17.92 -17.54 -0.24
N GLY A 252 18.57 -16.58 0.39
CA GLY A 252 19.71 -16.81 1.27
C GLY A 252 19.34 -17.32 2.66
N PRO A 253 20.35 -17.41 3.55
CA PRO A 253 20.13 -17.77 4.94
C PRO A 253 19.47 -16.65 5.73
N ASP A 254 18.79 -17.00 6.82
CA ASP A 254 18.27 -16.07 7.80
C ASP A 254 19.39 -15.46 8.70
N PRO A 255 19.17 -14.28 9.26
CA PRO A 255 18.02 -13.41 9.05
C PRO A 255 18.12 -12.61 7.74
N ILE A 256 16.98 -12.42 7.10
CA ILE A 256 16.86 -11.54 5.93
C ILE A 256 16.85 -10.08 6.41
N ALA A 257 17.66 -9.26 5.76
CA ALA A 257 17.67 -7.81 5.92
C ALA A 257 17.80 -7.14 4.54
N GLY A 258 17.51 -5.87 4.47
CA GLY A 258 17.64 -5.10 3.23
C GLY A 258 18.42 -3.81 3.43
N GLU A 259 18.63 -3.09 2.32
CA GLU A 259 19.31 -1.81 2.29
C GLU A 259 18.30 -0.67 2.18
N PRO A 260 18.46 0.44 2.94
CA PRO A 260 17.54 1.56 2.89
C PRO A 260 17.60 2.23 1.51
N LEU A 261 16.42 2.48 0.96
CA LEU A 261 16.22 3.12 -0.34
C LEU A 261 15.68 4.55 -0.19
N LEU A 262 14.77 4.76 0.79
CA LEU A 262 14.23 6.06 1.19
C LEU A 262 14.10 6.12 2.71
N ASN A 263 14.18 7.33 3.28
CA ASN A 263 13.84 7.61 4.68
C ASN A 263 12.81 8.74 4.72
N LEU A 264 11.74 8.56 5.46
CA LEU A 264 10.61 9.47 5.53
C LEU A 264 10.38 9.94 6.98
N PRO A 265 10.77 11.18 7.39
CA PRO A 265 11.59 12.14 6.65
C PRO A 265 13.07 11.74 6.56
N PRO A 266 13.94 12.41 5.77
CA PRO A 266 13.69 13.66 5.06
C PRO A 266 13.12 13.51 3.64
N ASP A 267 13.07 12.29 3.09
CA ASP A 267 12.72 12.02 1.69
C ASP A 267 11.22 12.15 1.40
N GLY A 268 10.44 12.52 2.40
CA GLY A 268 9.00 12.74 2.36
C GLY A 268 8.48 13.20 3.72
N PRO A 269 7.17 13.48 3.85
CA PRO A 269 6.57 13.90 5.11
C PRO A 269 6.59 12.79 6.18
N ALA A 270 6.61 13.22 7.44
CA ALA A 270 6.45 12.35 8.60
C ALA A 270 4.97 12.00 8.76
N GLU A 271 4.56 10.87 8.21
CA GLU A 271 3.20 10.34 8.29
C GLU A 271 3.20 8.86 8.68
N ASN A 272 2.03 8.34 8.98
CA ASN A 272 1.80 6.92 9.25
C ASN A 272 1.79 6.12 7.93
N TRP A 273 2.98 5.84 7.36
CA TRP A 273 3.11 5.12 6.09
C TRP A 273 2.82 3.63 6.28
N GLU A 274 1.73 3.14 5.64
CA GLU A 274 1.21 1.79 5.83
C GLU A 274 1.29 0.93 4.58
N GLY A 275 1.27 1.50 3.38
CA GLY A 275 1.23 0.68 2.18
C GLY A 275 2.27 1.07 1.14
N VAL A 276 2.76 0.07 0.38
CA VAL A 276 3.69 0.22 -0.73
C VAL A 276 3.24 -0.59 -1.96
N THR A 277 3.35 0.01 -3.14
CA THR A 277 3.12 -0.68 -4.41
C THR A 277 4.23 -0.39 -5.41
N VAL A 278 4.48 -1.32 -6.31
CA VAL A 278 5.47 -1.18 -7.40
C VAL A 278 4.80 -1.43 -8.73
N LEU A 279 5.05 -0.53 -9.68
CA LEU A 279 4.57 -0.62 -11.04
C LEU A 279 5.72 -0.39 -12.03
N ARG A 280 5.86 -1.24 -13.05
CA ARG A 280 6.80 -0.97 -14.15
C ARG A 280 6.21 0.07 -15.11
N ARG A 281 6.96 1.14 -15.37
CA ARG A 281 6.58 2.19 -16.32
C ARG A 281 7.73 2.51 -17.26
N GLY A 282 7.71 1.94 -18.45
CA GLY A 282 8.84 2.02 -19.37
C GLY A 282 10.11 1.38 -18.79
N ALA A 283 11.21 2.13 -18.75
CA ALA A 283 12.48 1.70 -18.19
C ALA A 283 12.55 1.86 -16.64
N ALA A 284 11.64 2.62 -16.04
CA ALA A 284 11.64 2.89 -14.61
C ALA A 284 10.64 2.00 -13.85
N LEU A 285 10.87 1.85 -12.56
CA LEU A 285 9.87 1.38 -11.61
C LEU A 285 9.22 2.59 -10.94
N TRP A 286 7.91 2.63 -10.92
CA TRP A 286 7.17 3.57 -10.09
C TRP A 286 6.85 2.93 -8.77
N ILE A 287 7.08 3.67 -7.69
CA ILE A 287 6.83 3.24 -6.31
C ILE A 287 5.76 4.15 -5.76
N GLY A 288 4.61 3.59 -5.41
CA GLY A 288 3.52 4.28 -4.73
C GLY A 288 3.56 3.96 -3.24
N LEU A 289 3.40 4.98 -2.39
CA LEU A 289 3.21 4.85 -0.94
C LEU A 289 1.87 5.45 -0.55
N ILE A 290 1.23 4.87 0.45
CA ILE A 290 0.02 5.42 1.06
C ILE A 290 0.19 5.54 2.57
N SER A 291 -0.33 6.63 3.16
CA SER A 291 -0.37 6.79 4.61
C SER A 291 -1.78 6.70 5.15
N ASP A 292 -1.87 6.19 6.37
CA ASP A 292 -3.08 6.17 7.18
C ASP A 292 -3.23 7.46 7.99
N ASP A 293 -4.43 8.02 8.06
CA ASP A 293 -4.76 9.17 8.91
C ASP A 293 -5.22 8.76 10.33
N ASN A 294 -5.27 7.46 10.64
CA ASN A 294 -5.76 6.91 11.91
C ASN A 294 -7.11 7.53 12.35
N GLU A 295 -7.93 7.95 11.37
CA GLU A 295 -9.16 8.74 11.62
C GLU A 295 -8.90 9.97 12.52
N ASN A 296 -7.69 10.54 12.48
CA ASN A 296 -7.20 11.63 13.34
C ASN A 296 -6.95 12.90 12.52
N ALA A 297 -7.51 14.01 12.95
CA ALA A 297 -7.42 15.32 12.28
C ALA A 297 -5.97 15.88 12.16
N PHE A 298 -5.01 15.33 12.90
CA PHE A 298 -3.59 15.73 12.85
C PHE A 298 -2.75 14.91 11.88
N GLN A 299 -3.32 13.84 11.30
CA GLN A 299 -2.67 12.97 10.33
C GLN A 299 -3.38 13.09 8.98
N ARG A 300 -2.70 12.65 7.92
CA ARG A 300 -3.21 12.79 6.55
C ARG A 300 -3.13 11.46 5.83
N SER A 301 -4.16 11.16 5.06
CA SER A 301 -4.08 10.13 4.05
C SER A 301 -3.40 10.72 2.81
N LEU A 302 -2.12 10.41 2.62
CA LEU A 302 -1.33 10.82 1.47
C LEU A 302 -1.10 9.64 0.53
N PHE A 303 -1.10 9.90 -0.77
CA PHE A 303 -0.52 9.02 -1.77
C PHE A 303 0.71 9.71 -2.36
N MET A 304 1.88 9.06 -2.29
CA MET A 304 3.11 9.56 -2.90
C MET A 304 3.56 8.63 -4.02
N LEU A 305 4.09 9.23 -5.08
CA LEU A 305 4.60 8.50 -6.25
C LEU A 305 6.06 8.89 -6.51
N TYR A 306 6.91 7.87 -6.66
CA TYR A 306 8.32 8.02 -7.01
C TYR A 306 8.63 7.26 -8.31
N ALA A 307 9.62 7.73 -9.06
CA ALA A 307 10.28 6.97 -10.11
C ALA A 307 11.67 6.53 -9.65
N TRP A 308 11.98 5.26 -9.87
CA TRP A 308 13.25 4.64 -9.54
C TRP A 308 13.85 3.97 -10.78
N ALA A 309 15.11 4.29 -11.09
CA ALA A 309 15.78 3.74 -12.26
C ALA A 309 16.25 2.28 -12.07
N GLY A 310 16.17 1.72 -10.85
CA GLY A 310 16.49 0.34 -10.54
C GLY A 310 17.95 0.12 -10.19
#